data_adf1c0e4117e41c071e5a2cb8cce6643
#
_entry.id   adf1c0e4117e41c071e5a2cb8cce6643
#
_cell.length_a   1.000
_cell.length_b   1.000
_cell.length_c   1.000
_cell.angle_alpha   90.00
_cell.angle_beta   90.00
_cell.angle_gamma   90.00
#
_symmetry.space_group_name_H-M   'P 1'
#
loop_
_entity.id
_entity.type
_entity.pdbx_description
1 polymer ?
#
loop_
_entity_poly.entity_id
_entity_poly.type
_entity_poly.pdbx_seq_one_letter_code
_entity_poly.pdbx_strand_id
1 'polypeptide(L)'
;MENQIRILSTKKLLTNQKQYLLNANFSVVEADFIGIKNIDFTVGNDNEFLIFSSQNAVESVLKNKNIAQLLPKRCFCVGEKTKALLEEKGFVVLVHSDYASELASIICNKYQKQSFTFFSGNLRKDILPEAMRLAQI
;
A
#
# COMPACT_ATOMS: atom_id res chain seq x y z
N MET A 1 33.54 -21.26 -21.78
CA MET A 1 32.32 -21.23 -20.93
C MET A 1 31.92 -19.79 -20.77
N GLU A 2 30.81 -19.40 -21.36
CA GLU A 2 30.27 -18.07 -21.07
C GLU A 2 29.84 -18.04 -19.60
N ASN A 3 30.37 -17.08 -18.84
CA ASN A 3 29.98 -16.85 -17.46
C ASN A 3 28.54 -16.32 -17.44
N GLN A 4 27.59 -17.23 -17.24
CA GLN A 4 26.19 -16.85 -17.09
C GLN A 4 26.04 -15.96 -15.85
N ILE A 5 25.56 -14.73 -16.04
CA ILE A 5 25.32 -13.79 -14.94
C ILE A 5 24.19 -14.35 -14.05
N ARG A 6 24.45 -14.42 -12.75
CA ARG A 6 23.45 -14.84 -11.75
C ARG A 6 22.78 -13.64 -11.13
N ILE A 7 21.46 -13.69 -11.07
CA ILE A 7 20.62 -12.68 -10.39
C ILE A 7 20.04 -13.32 -9.14
N LEU A 8 20.22 -12.68 -7.99
CA LEU A 8 19.51 -12.99 -6.77
C LEU A 8 18.32 -12.04 -6.63
N SER A 9 17.12 -12.59 -6.70
CA SER A 9 15.90 -11.84 -6.37
C SER A 9 15.58 -12.04 -4.89
N THR A 10 15.48 -10.96 -4.14
CA THR A 10 15.11 -10.98 -2.71
C THR A 10 13.58 -11.09 -2.50
N LYS A 11 12.85 -11.32 -3.57
CA LYS A 11 11.42 -11.60 -3.59
C LYS A 11 11.12 -12.61 -4.70
N LYS A 12 10.14 -13.48 -4.51
CA LYS A 12 9.59 -14.31 -5.59
C LYS A 12 9.11 -13.43 -6.73
N LEU A 13 9.62 -13.72 -7.93
CA LEU A 13 9.23 -13.02 -9.15
C LEU A 13 7.89 -13.57 -9.67
N LEU A 14 7.15 -12.72 -10.36
CA LEU A 14 6.04 -13.19 -11.18
C LEU A 14 6.57 -14.05 -12.33
N THR A 15 5.77 -14.98 -12.81
CA THR A 15 6.17 -15.93 -13.87
C THR A 15 6.71 -15.22 -15.12
N ASN A 16 6.06 -14.12 -15.54
CA ASN A 16 6.48 -13.32 -16.67
C ASN A 16 7.83 -12.60 -16.43
N GLN A 17 8.06 -12.10 -15.22
CA GLN A 17 9.33 -11.46 -14.86
C GLN A 17 10.48 -12.45 -14.86
N LYS A 18 10.26 -13.63 -14.27
CA LYS A 18 11.24 -14.70 -14.26
C LYS A 18 11.58 -15.19 -15.69
N GLN A 19 10.55 -15.40 -16.50
CA GLN A 19 10.73 -15.85 -17.88
C GLN A 19 11.50 -14.82 -18.72
N TYR A 20 11.23 -13.51 -18.52
CA TYR A 20 11.96 -12.44 -19.17
C TYR A 20 13.47 -12.51 -18.88
N LEU A 21 13.85 -12.71 -17.62
CA LEU A 21 15.25 -12.83 -17.21
C LEU A 21 15.91 -14.10 -17.76
N LEU A 22 15.20 -15.22 -17.74
CA LEU A 22 15.70 -16.49 -18.31
C LEU A 22 15.91 -16.38 -19.82
N ASN A 23 15.00 -15.74 -20.55
CA ASN A 23 15.12 -15.50 -21.99
C ASN A 23 16.31 -14.57 -22.34
N ALA A 24 16.68 -13.69 -21.41
CA ALA A 24 17.86 -12.84 -21.51
C ALA A 24 19.16 -13.55 -21.07
N ASN A 25 19.14 -14.88 -20.95
CA ASN A 25 20.27 -15.74 -20.57
C ASN A 25 20.85 -15.47 -19.17
N PHE A 26 20.02 -14.97 -18.24
CA PHE A 26 20.38 -14.88 -16.81
C PHE A 26 19.98 -16.17 -16.07
N SER A 27 20.78 -16.58 -15.09
CA SER A 27 20.31 -17.52 -14.08
C SER A 27 19.70 -16.78 -12.89
N VAL A 28 18.56 -17.27 -12.37
CA VAL A 28 17.81 -16.58 -11.33
C VAL A 28 17.66 -17.46 -10.10
N VAL A 29 18.10 -16.96 -8.96
CA VAL A 29 17.82 -17.51 -7.63
C VAL A 29 16.83 -16.61 -6.92
N GLU A 30 15.77 -17.19 -6.38
CA GLU A 30 14.69 -16.44 -5.72
C GLU A 30 14.61 -16.84 -4.25
N ALA A 31 14.55 -15.86 -3.37
CA ALA A 31 14.27 -16.07 -1.95
C ALA A 31 13.52 -14.86 -1.39
N ASP A 32 12.42 -15.09 -0.71
CA ASP A 32 11.71 -14.02 -0.01
C ASP A 32 12.48 -13.62 1.26
N PHE A 33 13.06 -12.43 1.26
CA PHE A 33 13.81 -11.89 2.41
C PHE A 33 12.91 -11.15 3.40
N ILE A 34 11.70 -10.80 2.97
CA ILE A 34 10.70 -10.10 3.79
C ILE A 34 9.40 -10.89 3.73
N GLY A 35 8.87 -11.22 4.89
CA GLY A 35 7.52 -11.79 5.04
C GLY A 35 6.53 -10.73 5.48
N ILE A 36 5.30 -10.79 4.97
CA ILE A 36 4.19 -9.96 5.42
C ILE A 36 3.26 -10.81 6.30
N LYS A 37 3.07 -10.38 7.53
CA LYS A 37 2.12 -10.99 8.47
C LYS A 37 1.00 -10.01 8.76
N ASN A 38 -0.24 -10.42 8.50
CA ASN A 38 -1.39 -9.63 8.90
C ASN A 38 -1.54 -9.66 10.42
N ILE A 39 -1.87 -8.50 10.98
CA ILE A 39 -2.17 -8.34 12.40
C ILE A 39 -3.66 -8.04 12.51
N ASP A 40 -4.36 -8.73 13.39
CA ASP A 40 -5.76 -8.45 13.68
C ASP A 40 -5.88 -7.06 14.31
N PHE A 41 -6.84 -6.30 13.85
CA PHE A 41 -7.11 -4.96 14.33
C PHE A 41 -8.62 -4.67 14.34
N THR A 42 -9.01 -3.76 15.18
CA THR A 42 -10.36 -3.20 15.20
C THR A 42 -10.34 -1.76 14.70
N VAL A 43 -11.33 -1.38 13.91
CA VAL A 43 -11.50 -0.01 13.43
C VAL A 43 -12.75 0.57 14.06
N GLY A 44 -12.62 1.72 14.69
CA GLY A 44 -13.76 2.52 15.09
C GLY A 44 -14.51 3.06 13.88
N ASN A 45 -15.81 3.31 14.03
CA ASN A 45 -16.63 3.80 12.91
C ASN A 45 -16.58 5.31 12.74
N ASP A 46 -15.85 6.01 13.58
CA ASP A 46 -15.96 7.46 13.75
C ASP A 46 -15.24 8.26 12.65
N ASN A 47 -14.28 7.64 11.96
CA ASN A 47 -13.52 8.33 10.92
C ASN A 47 -14.20 8.24 9.56
N GLU A 48 -14.20 9.38 8.86
CA GLU A 48 -14.90 9.57 7.60
C GLU A 48 -14.19 8.96 6.41
N PHE A 49 -12.86 9.03 6.41
CA PHE A 49 -12.02 8.60 5.31
C PHE A 49 -10.98 7.56 5.71
N LEU A 50 -10.53 6.78 4.72
CA LEU A 50 -9.48 5.77 4.87
C LEU A 50 -8.24 6.20 4.09
N ILE A 51 -7.05 5.96 4.64
CA ILE A 51 -5.77 6.17 3.93
C ILE A 51 -5.02 4.85 3.81
N PHE A 52 -4.56 4.54 2.61
CA PHE A 52 -3.75 3.37 2.30
C PHE A 52 -2.41 3.78 1.68
N SER A 53 -1.31 3.33 2.24
CA SER A 53 0.04 3.62 1.72
C SER A 53 0.68 2.45 0.97
N SER A 54 0.00 1.30 0.88
CA SER A 54 0.52 0.11 0.20
C SER A 54 -0.57 -0.90 -0.13
N GLN A 55 -0.29 -1.77 -1.11
CA GLN A 55 -1.16 -2.91 -1.43
C GLN A 55 -1.30 -3.88 -0.25
N ASN A 56 -0.24 -4.08 0.55
CA ASN A 56 -0.31 -4.94 1.74
C ASN A 56 -1.30 -4.43 2.78
N ALA A 57 -1.44 -3.11 2.93
CA ALA A 57 -2.45 -2.51 3.80
C ALA A 57 -3.86 -2.80 3.30
N VAL A 58 -4.10 -2.70 1.99
CA VAL A 58 -5.39 -3.05 1.36
C VAL A 58 -5.71 -4.53 1.61
N GLU A 59 -4.78 -5.43 1.33
CA GLU A 59 -4.91 -6.88 1.55
C GLU A 59 -5.24 -7.23 3.00
N SER A 60 -4.61 -6.53 3.95
CA SER A 60 -4.87 -6.71 5.37
C SER A 60 -6.29 -6.28 5.77
N VAL A 61 -6.74 -5.13 5.25
CA VAL A 61 -8.09 -4.61 5.50
C VAL A 61 -9.16 -5.52 4.90
N LEU A 62 -8.93 -6.08 3.72
CA LEU A 62 -9.86 -7.02 3.08
C LEU A 62 -10.11 -8.29 3.91
N LYS A 63 -9.16 -8.69 4.76
CA LYS A 63 -9.29 -9.83 5.67
C LYS A 63 -9.96 -9.46 7.00
N ASN A 64 -10.22 -8.19 7.24
CA ASN A 64 -10.83 -7.72 8.49
C ASN A 64 -12.31 -8.09 8.55
N LYS A 65 -12.78 -8.50 9.73
CA LYS A 65 -14.18 -8.90 9.97
C LYS A 65 -15.18 -7.76 9.70
N ASN A 66 -14.72 -6.51 9.83
CA ASN A 66 -15.56 -5.32 9.67
C ASN A 66 -15.46 -4.71 8.26
N ILE A 67 -14.98 -5.45 7.27
CA ILE A 67 -14.79 -4.97 5.89
C ILE A 67 -16.07 -4.34 5.31
N ALA A 68 -17.23 -4.87 5.60
CA ALA A 68 -18.52 -4.36 5.11
C ALA A 68 -18.81 -2.92 5.58
N GLN A 69 -18.26 -2.50 6.73
CA GLN A 69 -18.37 -1.13 7.25
C GLN A 69 -17.34 -0.17 6.62
N LEU A 70 -16.25 -0.71 6.10
CA LEU A 70 -15.15 0.07 5.53
C LEU A 70 -15.35 0.32 4.02
N LEU A 71 -15.93 -0.62 3.30
CA LEU A 71 -16.15 -0.53 1.84
C LEU A 71 -16.89 0.74 1.39
N PRO A 72 -17.92 1.24 2.10
CA PRO A 72 -18.64 2.45 1.69
C PRO A 72 -17.83 3.74 1.88
N LYS A 73 -16.74 3.69 2.66
CA LYS A 73 -15.93 4.86 2.96
C LYS A 73 -15.02 5.22 1.79
N ARG A 74 -14.83 6.51 1.57
CA ARG A 74 -13.93 7.00 0.52
C ARG A 74 -12.49 6.87 0.95
N CYS A 75 -11.61 6.57 0.00
CA CYS A 75 -10.21 6.28 0.26
C CYS A 75 -9.27 7.32 -0.34
N PHE A 76 -8.16 7.50 0.35
CA PHE A 76 -6.97 8.20 -0.10
C PHE A 76 -5.84 7.17 -0.20
N CYS A 77 -5.00 7.24 -1.22
CA CYS A 77 -3.91 6.27 -1.31
C CYS A 77 -2.64 6.80 -1.95
N VAL A 78 -1.55 6.11 -1.67
CA VAL A 78 -0.23 6.34 -2.27
C VAL A 78 0.06 5.24 -3.28
N GLY A 79 0.39 5.65 -4.51
CA GLY A 79 0.81 4.79 -5.60
C GLY A 79 -0.31 4.22 -6.46
N GLU A 80 -0.09 4.22 -7.77
CA GLU A 80 -1.06 3.78 -8.78
C GLU A 80 -1.50 2.32 -8.59
N LYS A 81 -0.58 1.43 -8.22
CA LYS A 81 -0.91 0.01 -7.96
C LYS A 81 -1.83 -0.18 -6.76
N THR A 82 -1.68 0.67 -5.73
CA THR A 82 -2.57 0.66 -4.56
C THR A 82 -3.96 1.14 -4.94
N LYS A 83 -4.05 2.21 -5.74
CA LYS A 83 -5.31 2.71 -6.29
C LYS A 83 -6.03 1.63 -7.10
N ALA A 84 -5.34 1.04 -8.07
CA ALA A 84 -5.93 0.01 -8.93
C ALA A 84 -6.48 -1.18 -8.10
N LEU A 85 -5.75 -1.61 -7.07
CA LEU A 85 -6.21 -2.68 -6.18
C LEU A 85 -7.45 -2.26 -5.38
N LEU A 86 -7.47 -1.05 -4.83
CA LEU A 86 -8.63 -0.54 -4.09
C LEU A 86 -9.88 -0.51 -4.95
N GLU A 87 -9.78 0.03 -6.18
CA GLU A 87 -10.88 0.12 -7.13
C GLU A 87 -11.36 -1.28 -7.57
N GLU A 88 -10.44 -2.22 -7.85
CA GLU A 88 -10.76 -3.63 -8.13
C GLU A 88 -11.55 -4.28 -7.00
N LYS A 89 -11.23 -3.95 -5.74
CA LYS A 89 -11.90 -4.51 -4.55
C LYS A 89 -13.15 -3.73 -4.12
N GLY A 90 -13.60 -2.76 -4.90
CA GLY A 90 -14.86 -2.05 -4.70
C GLY A 90 -14.79 -0.82 -3.80
N PHE A 91 -13.59 -0.35 -3.44
CA PHE A 91 -13.42 0.92 -2.75
C PHE A 91 -13.52 2.10 -3.71
N VAL A 92 -13.99 3.24 -3.23
CA VAL A 92 -14.01 4.50 -3.98
C VAL A 92 -12.79 5.33 -3.61
N VAL A 93 -11.82 5.43 -4.53
CA VAL A 93 -10.63 6.27 -4.34
C VAL A 93 -10.95 7.71 -4.69
N LEU A 94 -10.92 8.60 -3.68
CA LEU A 94 -11.18 10.02 -3.85
C LEU A 94 -9.94 10.79 -4.31
N VAL A 95 -8.79 10.47 -3.71
CA VAL A 95 -7.49 11.11 -4.01
C VAL A 95 -6.39 10.06 -4.01
N HIS A 96 -5.51 10.12 -4.99
CA HIS A 96 -4.27 9.37 -4.96
C HIS A 96 -3.08 10.28 -5.35
N SER A 97 -1.90 9.91 -4.91
CA SER A 97 -0.63 10.53 -5.28
C SER A 97 0.46 9.47 -5.36
N ASP A 98 1.50 9.72 -6.14
CA ASP A 98 2.61 8.78 -6.25
C ASP A 98 3.48 8.77 -5.00
N TYR A 99 3.50 9.88 -4.26
CA TYR A 99 4.31 10.06 -3.07
C TYR A 99 3.48 10.44 -1.84
N ALA A 100 3.89 9.90 -0.68
CA ALA A 100 3.24 10.18 0.61
C ALA A 100 3.28 11.68 0.98
N SER A 101 4.35 12.39 0.61
CA SER A 101 4.49 13.82 0.86
C SER A 101 3.48 14.67 0.08
N GLU A 102 3.20 14.29 -1.15
CA GLU A 102 2.18 14.95 -1.99
C GLU A 102 0.78 14.71 -1.42
N LEU A 103 0.46 13.47 -1.06
CA LEU A 103 -0.82 13.13 -0.44
C LEU A 103 -1.01 13.89 0.87
N ALA A 104 0.04 13.97 1.71
CA ALA A 104 0.03 14.74 2.96
C ALA A 104 -0.28 16.22 2.70
N SER A 105 0.36 16.82 1.69
CA SER A 105 0.12 18.21 1.30
C SER A 105 -1.34 18.44 0.87
N ILE A 106 -1.91 17.53 0.08
CA ILE A 106 -3.31 17.63 -0.35
C ILE A 106 -4.25 17.54 0.85
N ILE A 107 -4.03 16.59 1.75
CA ILE A 107 -4.86 16.41 2.96
C ILE A 107 -4.78 17.67 3.84
N CYS A 108 -3.57 18.12 4.16
CA CYS A 108 -3.37 19.27 5.04
C CYS A 108 -3.93 20.58 4.47
N ASN A 109 -4.00 20.73 3.15
CA ASN A 109 -4.52 21.96 2.53
C ASN A 109 -6.03 21.92 2.29
N LYS A 110 -6.60 20.76 1.95
CA LYS A 110 -7.99 20.68 1.48
C LYS A 110 -8.95 19.94 2.43
N TYR A 111 -8.42 19.16 3.37
CA TYR A 111 -9.22 18.25 4.20
C TYR A 111 -8.96 18.42 5.71
N GLN A 112 -8.58 19.60 6.14
CA GLN A 112 -8.20 19.92 7.53
C GLN A 112 -9.27 19.62 8.59
N LYS A 113 -10.54 19.58 8.20
CA LYS A 113 -11.66 19.33 9.12
C LYS A 113 -12.17 17.90 9.09
N GLN A 114 -11.49 17.04 8.38
CA GLN A 114 -11.89 15.65 8.15
C GLN A 114 -11.15 14.68 9.07
N SER A 115 -11.76 13.55 9.34
CA SER A 115 -11.18 12.50 10.15
C SER A 115 -10.76 11.30 9.29
N PHE A 116 -9.60 10.73 9.62
CA PHE A 116 -8.98 9.68 8.82
C PHE A 116 -8.60 8.45 9.65
N THR A 117 -8.74 7.28 9.06
CA THR A 117 -8.10 6.04 9.53
C THR A 117 -6.97 5.69 8.59
N PHE A 118 -5.74 5.63 9.09
CA PHE A 118 -4.56 5.30 8.30
C PHE A 118 -4.15 3.84 8.49
N PHE A 119 -4.16 3.08 7.41
CA PHE A 119 -3.70 1.70 7.37
C PHE A 119 -2.27 1.62 6.86
N SER A 120 -1.37 1.11 7.70
CA SER A 120 0.06 1.00 7.38
C SER A 120 0.68 -0.22 8.03
N GLY A 121 1.87 -0.62 7.55
CA GLY A 121 2.71 -1.59 8.25
C GLY A 121 3.39 -0.98 9.49
N ASN A 122 3.96 -1.84 10.33
CA ASN A 122 4.74 -1.43 11.50
C ASN A 122 6.08 -0.75 11.12
N LEU A 123 6.65 -1.11 9.98
CA LEU A 123 7.86 -0.49 9.41
C LEU A 123 7.48 0.54 8.35
N ARG A 124 6.75 1.57 8.74
CA ARG A 124 6.36 2.67 7.85
C ARG A 124 7.28 3.88 8.00
N LYS A 125 7.29 4.73 6.98
CA LYS A 125 7.77 6.11 7.10
C LYS A 125 6.65 6.96 7.71
N ASP A 126 6.98 7.81 8.67
CA ASP A 126 5.99 8.64 9.39
C ASP A 126 5.63 9.95 8.68
N ILE A 127 5.86 10.05 7.37
CA ILE A 127 5.60 11.25 6.56
C ILE A 127 4.14 11.70 6.69
N LEU A 128 3.19 10.80 6.42
CA LEU A 128 1.75 11.11 6.51
C LEU A 128 1.30 11.37 7.95
N PRO A 129 1.54 10.47 8.93
CA PRO A 129 1.13 10.69 10.30
C PRO A 129 1.71 11.96 10.91
N GLU A 130 2.98 12.25 10.63
CA GLU A 130 3.64 13.44 11.17
C GLU A 130 3.07 14.74 10.58
N ALA A 131 2.88 14.79 9.26
CA ALA A 131 2.29 15.95 8.59
C ALA A 131 0.85 16.21 9.09
N MET A 132 0.03 15.17 9.24
CA MET A 132 -1.33 15.30 9.74
C MET A 132 -1.35 15.74 11.22
N ARG A 133 -0.48 15.18 12.05
CA ARG A 133 -0.33 15.59 13.45
C ARG A 133 0.06 17.07 13.57
N LEU A 134 1.00 17.54 12.75
CA LEU A 134 1.38 18.97 12.73
C LEU A 134 0.25 19.87 12.24
N ALA A 135 -0.59 19.40 11.35
CA ALA A 135 -1.77 20.10 10.85
C ALA A 135 -3.01 19.95 11.78
N GLN A 136 -2.89 19.24 12.89
CA GLN A 136 -3.99 18.96 13.84
C GLN A 136 -5.18 18.22 13.21
N ILE A 137 -4.87 17.27 12.33
CA ILE A 137 -5.82 16.39 11.66
C ILE A 137 -5.74 14.98 12.26
#